data_7bc7a3369d808ab7de121eaa7a5eabae
#
_entry.id   7bc7a3369d808ab7de121eaa7a5eabae
#
_cell.length_a   1.000
_cell.length_b   1.000
_cell.length_c   1.000
_cell.angle_alpha   90.00
_cell.angle_beta   90.00
_cell.angle_gamma   90.00
#
_symmetry.space_group_name_H-M   'P 1'
#
loop_
_entity.id
_entity.type
_entity.pdbx_description
1 polymer ?
#
loop_
_entity_poly.entity_id
_entity_poly.type
_entity_poly.pdbx_seq_one_letter_code
_entity_poly.pdbx_strand_id
1 'polypeptide(L)'
;MDAETWDATRIARYLTTYADFARKHKTRIFVGEFGINWRGGFWGEAQWLEAMLEAFDSWGFEYTYWTYKAVAGHAFPDGLYQFLPNNKYVRREGPVFGWENYITLWKKERSQIIDSWKTWNFTPNQEIIASLRRHFKG
;
A
#
# COMPACT_ATOMS: atom_id res chain seq x y z
N MET A 1 -13.34 -15.41 20.27
CA MET A 1 -12.24 -14.40 20.19
C MET A 1 -12.87 -13.15 19.62
N ASP A 2 -13.09 -12.17 20.47
CA ASP A 2 -13.59 -10.88 20.00
C ASP A 2 -12.54 -10.25 19.09
N ALA A 3 -12.94 -9.94 17.87
CA ALA A 3 -12.04 -9.29 16.92
C ALA A 3 -11.68 -7.92 17.49
N GLU A 4 -10.44 -7.75 17.90
CA GLU A 4 -9.97 -6.47 18.45
C GLU A 4 -9.99 -5.42 17.34
N THR A 5 -10.80 -4.39 17.54
CA THR A 5 -10.89 -3.25 16.62
C THR A 5 -9.64 -2.38 16.72
N TRP A 6 -9.01 -2.10 15.60
CA TRP A 6 -7.90 -1.15 15.49
C TRP A 6 -8.43 0.24 15.15
N ASP A 7 -8.90 0.93 16.17
CA ASP A 7 -9.31 2.33 16.07
C ASP A 7 -8.12 3.31 16.23
N ALA A 8 -8.37 4.59 15.99
CA ALA A 8 -7.35 5.64 16.09
C ALA A 8 -6.65 5.68 17.46
N THR A 9 -7.40 5.44 18.55
CA THR A 9 -6.86 5.45 19.92
C THR A 9 -5.88 4.29 20.12
N ARG A 10 -6.23 3.11 19.62
CA ARG A 10 -5.37 1.93 19.72
C ARG A 10 -4.11 2.09 18.86
N ILE A 11 -4.25 2.61 17.65
CA ILE A 11 -3.14 2.91 16.75
C ILE A 11 -2.17 3.89 17.43
N ALA A 12 -2.67 5.02 17.91
CA ALA A 12 -1.85 6.02 18.60
C ALA A 12 -1.12 5.41 19.81
N ARG A 13 -1.82 4.65 20.64
CA ARG A 13 -1.22 3.97 21.81
C ARG A 13 -0.13 2.97 21.40
N TYR A 14 -0.35 2.19 20.34
CA TYR A 14 0.66 1.24 19.83
C TYR A 14 1.93 1.97 19.39
N LEU A 15 1.77 3.08 18.68
CA LEU A 15 2.90 3.86 18.15
C LEU A 15 3.63 4.69 19.21
N THR A 16 3.04 4.90 20.40
CA THR A 16 3.67 5.63 21.51
C THR A 16 5.02 5.06 21.89
N THR A 17 5.18 3.74 21.86
CA THR A 17 6.46 3.08 22.17
C THR A 17 7.60 3.56 21.26
N TYR A 18 7.32 3.73 19.98
CA TYR A 18 8.30 4.22 18.99
C TYR A 18 8.55 5.72 19.17
N ALA A 19 7.50 6.50 19.46
CA ALA A 19 7.64 7.92 19.75
C ALA A 19 8.48 8.18 21.01
N ASP A 20 8.29 7.38 22.05
CA ASP A 20 9.09 7.44 23.27
C ASP A 20 10.55 7.06 23.04
N PHE A 21 10.78 6.03 22.21
CA PHE A 21 12.13 5.68 21.77
C PHE A 21 12.80 6.85 21.05
N ALA A 22 12.12 7.44 20.07
CA ALA A 22 12.63 8.57 19.30
C ALA A 22 13.00 9.74 20.21
N ARG A 23 12.13 10.08 21.17
CA ARG A 23 12.36 11.15 22.15
C ARG A 23 13.54 10.85 23.06
N LYS A 24 13.58 9.63 23.61
CA LYS A 24 14.67 9.18 24.52
C LYS A 24 16.03 9.22 23.84
N HIS A 25 16.10 8.79 22.59
CA HIS A 25 17.36 8.67 21.86
C HIS A 25 17.66 9.86 20.95
N LYS A 26 16.80 10.90 20.95
CA LYS A 26 16.92 12.10 20.10
C LYS A 26 17.11 11.73 18.62
N THR A 27 16.35 10.77 18.14
CA THR A 27 16.40 10.26 16.78
C THR A 27 15.05 10.41 16.08
N ARG A 28 15.03 10.24 14.77
CA ARG A 28 13.79 10.21 13.97
C ARG A 28 13.34 8.78 13.73
N ILE A 29 12.05 8.60 13.52
CA ILE A 29 11.49 7.33 13.06
C ILE A 29 11.16 7.45 11.57
N PHE A 30 11.63 6.49 10.80
CA PHE A 30 11.25 6.30 9.42
C PHE A 30 10.53 4.96 9.26
N VAL A 31 9.26 5.02 8.88
CA VAL A 31 8.43 3.85 8.58
C VAL A 31 8.64 3.50 7.11
N GLY A 32 9.56 2.57 6.85
CA GLY A 32 10.00 2.21 5.50
C GLY A 32 8.90 1.61 4.63
N GLU A 33 7.94 0.91 5.24
CA GLU A 33 6.80 0.32 4.53
C GLU A 33 5.57 0.32 5.43
N PHE A 34 4.48 0.89 4.94
CA PHE A 34 3.14 0.66 5.48
C PHE A 34 2.12 0.72 4.35
N GLY A 35 1.03 0.01 4.50
CA GLY A 35 -0.03 -0.01 3.49
C GLY A 35 -1.20 -0.86 3.95
N ILE A 36 -2.23 -0.94 3.14
CA ILE A 36 -3.45 -1.64 3.47
C ILE A 36 -3.94 -2.51 2.31
N ASN A 37 -4.49 -3.68 2.63
CA ASN A 37 -5.26 -4.48 1.68
C ASN A 37 -6.62 -3.84 1.48
N TRP A 38 -6.84 -3.27 0.31
CA TRP A 38 -8.09 -2.62 -0.03
C TRP A 38 -9.15 -3.64 -0.45
N ARG A 39 -10.22 -3.70 0.31
CA ARG A 39 -11.36 -4.60 0.09
C ARG A 39 -12.62 -3.84 -0.32
N GLY A 40 -12.45 -2.74 -1.06
CA GLY A 40 -13.56 -1.88 -1.47
C GLY A 40 -14.01 -0.87 -0.42
N GLY A 41 -13.28 -0.69 0.65
CA GLY A 41 -13.60 0.24 1.74
C GLY A 41 -14.64 -0.29 2.74
N PHE A 42 -15.08 -1.55 2.62
CA PHE A 42 -16.14 -2.12 3.45
C PHE A 42 -15.73 -2.47 4.89
N TRP A 43 -14.44 -2.59 5.15
CA TRP A 43 -13.90 -3.06 6.43
C TRP A 43 -13.26 -1.96 7.25
N GLY A 44 -13.46 -0.70 6.86
CA GLY A 44 -12.88 0.45 7.54
C GLY A 44 -11.45 0.77 7.11
N GLU A 45 -11.06 0.35 5.90
CA GLU A 45 -9.71 0.54 5.38
C GLU A 45 -9.33 2.02 5.28
N ALA A 46 -10.27 2.87 4.81
CA ALA A 46 -10.05 4.30 4.72
C ALA A 46 -9.82 4.93 6.10
N GLN A 47 -10.66 4.56 7.08
CA GLN A 47 -10.54 5.04 8.45
C GLN A 47 -9.24 4.59 9.10
N TRP A 48 -8.83 3.35 8.88
CA TRP A 48 -7.56 2.84 9.38
C TRP A 48 -6.38 3.60 8.76
N LEU A 49 -6.42 3.82 7.45
CA LEU A 49 -5.36 4.55 6.75
C LEU A 49 -5.23 5.99 7.27
N GLU A 50 -6.34 6.71 7.41
CA GLU A 50 -6.35 8.06 7.99
C GLU A 50 -5.78 8.06 9.41
N ALA A 51 -6.23 7.15 10.26
CA ALA A 51 -5.74 7.07 11.64
C ALA A 51 -4.23 6.78 11.73
N MET A 52 -3.70 5.96 10.83
CA MET A 52 -2.25 5.72 10.74
C MET A 52 -1.51 6.98 10.30
N LEU A 53 -1.99 7.66 9.26
CA LEU A 53 -1.36 8.88 8.75
C LEU A 53 -1.41 10.02 9.77
N GLU A 54 -2.55 10.23 10.42
CA GLU A 54 -2.68 11.20 11.52
C GLU A 54 -1.72 10.89 12.68
N ALA A 55 -1.57 9.62 13.03
CA ALA A 55 -0.64 9.22 14.08
C ALA A 55 0.82 9.47 13.68
N PHE A 56 1.21 9.17 12.44
CA PHE A 56 2.55 9.46 11.93
C PHE A 56 2.82 10.97 11.93
N ASP A 57 1.89 11.77 11.44
CA ASP A 57 2.02 13.23 11.43
C ASP A 57 2.14 13.80 12.86
N SER A 58 1.33 13.30 13.80
CA SER A 58 1.33 13.75 15.20
C SER A 58 2.64 13.46 15.92
N TRP A 59 3.29 12.35 15.59
CA TRP A 59 4.57 11.95 16.16
C TRP A 59 5.79 12.43 15.36
N GLY A 60 5.57 13.05 14.21
CA GLY A 60 6.64 13.47 13.30
C GLY A 60 7.40 12.30 12.68
N PHE A 61 6.72 11.19 12.43
CA PHE A 61 7.30 10.05 11.74
C PHE A 61 7.38 10.33 10.24
N GLU A 62 8.48 9.97 9.64
CA GLU A 62 8.62 9.92 8.18
C GLU A 62 8.17 8.53 7.71
N TYR A 63 7.54 8.46 6.53
CA TYR A 63 6.99 7.19 6.04
C TYR A 63 6.98 7.09 4.52
N THR A 64 6.92 5.84 4.02
CA THR A 64 6.61 5.54 2.63
C THR A 64 5.43 4.58 2.54
N TYR A 65 4.52 4.86 1.62
CA TYR A 65 3.39 3.97 1.37
C TYR A 65 3.80 2.81 0.46
N TRP A 66 3.53 1.60 0.90
CA TRP A 66 3.68 0.40 0.11
C TRP A 66 2.29 -0.03 -0.42
N THR A 67 2.05 0.08 -1.73
CA THR A 67 3.04 0.34 -2.76
C THR A 67 2.47 1.22 -3.88
N TYR A 68 3.34 1.75 -4.72
CA TYR A 68 2.93 2.59 -5.85
C TYR A 68 2.06 1.81 -6.84
N LYS A 69 2.49 0.60 -7.21
CA LYS A 69 1.75 -0.28 -8.14
C LYS A 69 1.64 -1.68 -7.55
N ALA A 70 0.47 -2.25 -7.59
CA ALA A 70 0.23 -3.62 -7.15
C ALA A 70 -0.68 -4.37 -8.11
N VAL A 71 -0.54 -5.68 -8.08
CA VAL A 71 -1.53 -6.58 -8.64
C VAL A 71 -2.62 -6.73 -7.59
N ALA A 72 -3.78 -6.11 -7.81
CA ALA A 72 -4.89 -6.10 -6.85
C ALA A 72 -5.31 -7.52 -6.43
N GLY A 73 -5.65 -7.68 -5.18
CA GLY A 73 -6.54 -8.72 -4.73
C GLY A 73 -5.98 -9.89 -3.96
N HIS A 74 -4.85 -9.80 -3.26
CA HIS A 74 -4.45 -10.87 -2.32
C HIS A 74 -3.63 -10.35 -1.12
N ALA A 75 -2.89 -11.20 -0.45
CA ALA A 75 -2.28 -11.04 0.85
C ALA A 75 -1.29 -9.86 1.05
N PHE A 76 -1.15 -9.00 0.07
CA PHE A 76 -0.25 -7.85 0.12
C PHE A 76 -1.01 -6.53 0.09
N PRO A 77 -0.47 -5.46 0.64
CA PRO A 77 -1.05 -4.13 0.53
C PRO A 77 -1.34 -3.75 -0.92
N ASP A 78 -2.50 -3.17 -1.16
CA ASP A 78 -2.88 -2.72 -2.49
C ASP A 78 -2.14 -1.43 -2.86
N GLY A 79 -1.76 -1.32 -4.13
CA GLY A 79 -1.07 -0.15 -4.65
C GLY A 79 -1.98 1.06 -4.84
N LEU A 80 -1.34 2.23 -4.99
CA LEU A 80 -2.02 3.43 -5.47
C LEU A 80 -2.61 3.21 -6.86
N TYR A 81 -1.93 2.38 -7.65
CA TYR A 81 -2.36 1.95 -8.97
C TYR A 81 -2.44 0.43 -9.01
N GLN A 82 -3.62 -0.07 -9.36
CA GLN A 82 -3.91 -1.49 -9.36
C GLN A 82 -3.93 -2.05 -10.78
N PHE A 83 -3.30 -3.21 -10.95
CA PHE A 83 -3.26 -3.89 -12.24
C PHE A 83 -4.62 -4.47 -12.59
N LEU A 84 -5.06 -4.28 -13.83
CA LEU A 84 -6.33 -4.83 -14.30
C LEU A 84 -6.30 -6.36 -14.33
N PRO A 85 -7.37 -7.03 -13.90
CA PRO A 85 -7.43 -8.50 -13.79
C PRO A 85 -7.22 -9.27 -15.09
N ASN A 86 -7.49 -8.65 -16.22
CA ASN A 86 -7.46 -9.26 -17.55
C ASN A 86 -6.16 -9.05 -18.31
N ASN A 87 -5.12 -8.55 -17.69
CA ASN A 87 -3.84 -8.39 -18.37
C ASN A 87 -3.21 -9.76 -18.64
N LYS A 88 -2.97 -10.07 -19.92
CA LYS A 88 -2.44 -11.35 -20.34
C LYS A 88 -1.03 -11.67 -19.83
N TYR A 89 -0.29 -10.66 -19.38
CA TYR A 89 1.07 -10.82 -18.87
C TYR A 89 1.11 -11.10 -17.36
N VAL A 90 -0.01 -10.95 -16.66
CA VAL A 90 -0.14 -11.18 -15.23
C VAL A 90 -1.20 -12.23 -14.98
N ARG A 91 -0.81 -13.44 -14.62
CA ARG A 91 -1.73 -14.47 -14.13
C ARG A 91 -1.92 -14.32 -12.64
N ARG A 92 -3.17 -14.49 -12.22
CA ARG A 92 -3.55 -14.48 -10.80
C ARG A 92 -3.97 -15.85 -10.29
N GLU A 93 -3.97 -16.84 -11.15
CA GLU A 93 -4.44 -18.18 -10.87
C GLU A 93 -3.27 -19.08 -10.52
N GLY A 94 -3.41 -19.84 -9.43
CA GLY A 94 -2.42 -20.81 -8.99
C GLY A 94 -1.47 -20.31 -7.90
N PRO A 95 -0.54 -21.16 -7.47
CA PRO A 95 0.38 -20.87 -6.35
C PRO A 95 1.49 -19.88 -6.70
N VAL A 96 1.63 -19.52 -7.97
CA VAL A 96 2.71 -18.65 -8.47
C VAL A 96 2.07 -17.42 -9.13
N PHE A 97 2.48 -16.23 -8.70
CA PHE A 97 1.82 -14.98 -9.06
C PHE A 97 2.47 -14.28 -10.25
N GLY A 98 2.00 -14.59 -11.44
CA GLY A 98 1.90 -13.64 -12.54
C GLY A 98 3.15 -13.19 -13.29
N TRP A 99 4.34 -13.51 -12.83
CA TRP A 99 5.58 -13.05 -13.44
C TRP A 99 6.17 -14.05 -14.44
N GLU A 100 5.71 -15.28 -14.43
CA GLU A 100 6.27 -16.41 -15.15
C GLU A 100 6.13 -16.27 -16.66
N ASN A 101 5.07 -15.61 -17.09
CA ASN A 101 4.85 -15.37 -18.52
C ASN A 101 5.89 -14.44 -19.14
N TYR A 102 6.56 -13.62 -18.35
CA TYR A 102 7.59 -12.72 -18.88
C TYR A 102 8.79 -13.47 -19.43
N ILE A 103 9.22 -14.54 -18.77
CA ILE A 103 10.39 -15.32 -19.20
C ILE A 103 10.19 -15.85 -20.61
N THR A 104 8.99 -16.39 -20.89
CA THR A 104 8.69 -17.01 -22.19
C THR A 104 8.34 -15.98 -23.26
N LEU A 105 7.70 -14.88 -22.89
CA LEU A 105 7.19 -13.88 -23.83
C LEU A 105 8.16 -12.72 -24.08
N TRP A 106 9.16 -12.53 -23.21
CA TRP A 106 10.04 -11.36 -23.24
C TRP A 106 10.73 -11.14 -24.59
N LYS A 107 11.23 -12.22 -25.20
CA LYS A 107 11.92 -12.12 -26.50
C LYS A 107 11.02 -11.64 -27.64
N LYS A 108 9.72 -11.97 -27.56
CA LYS A 108 8.76 -11.69 -28.64
C LYS A 108 7.90 -10.46 -28.38
N GLU A 109 7.57 -10.19 -27.12
CA GLU A 109 6.57 -9.21 -26.73
C GLU A 109 7.11 -8.16 -25.74
N ARG A 110 8.43 -7.93 -25.72
CA ARG A 110 9.08 -7.01 -24.77
C ARG A 110 8.43 -5.64 -24.73
N SER A 111 8.17 -5.03 -25.87
CA SER A 111 7.59 -3.69 -25.94
C SER A 111 6.19 -3.64 -25.34
N GLN A 112 5.38 -4.66 -25.63
CA GLN A 112 4.02 -4.77 -25.09
C GLN A 112 4.02 -5.02 -23.57
N ILE A 113 4.97 -5.84 -23.09
CA ILE A 113 5.16 -6.08 -21.67
C ILE A 113 5.54 -4.76 -20.96
N ILE A 114 6.53 -4.03 -21.48
CA ILE A 114 6.94 -2.74 -20.92
C ILE A 114 5.77 -1.75 -20.95
N ASP A 115 5.04 -1.67 -22.06
CA ASP A 115 3.89 -0.78 -22.18
C ASP A 115 2.80 -1.12 -21.16
N SER A 116 2.53 -2.42 -20.94
CA SER A 116 1.52 -2.85 -19.97
C SER A 116 1.81 -2.39 -18.54
N TRP A 117 3.06 -2.08 -18.19
CA TRP A 117 3.47 -1.60 -16.88
C TRP A 117 3.46 -0.08 -16.71
N LYS A 118 3.14 0.65 -17.75
CA LYS A 118 3.00 2.11 -17.64
C LYS A 118 1.79 2.47 -16.78
N THR A 119 1.91 3.54 -16.00
CA THR A 119 0.92 3.89 -14.97
C THR A 119 -0.49 4.09 -15.52
N TRP A 120 -0.62 4.62 -16.74
CA TRP A 120 -1.93 4.81 -17.36
C TRP A 120 -2.69 3.52 -17.74
N ASN A 121 -2.01 2.37 -17.68
CA ASN A 121 -2.62 1.06 -17.87
C ASN A 121 -3.09 0.43 -16.55
N PHE A 122 -3.00 1.17 -15.44
CA PHE A 122 -3.44 0.75 -14.12
C PHE A 122 -4.66 1.53 -13.68
N THR A 123 -5.48 0.90 -12.86
CA THR A 123 -6.63 1.58 -12.23
C THR A 123 -6.17 2.29 -10.95
N PRO A 124 -6.32 3.61 -10.84
CA PRO A 124 -5.98 4.32 -9.62
C PRO A 124 -6.97 4.00 -8.50
N ASN A 125 -6.47 3.75 -7.28
CA ASN A 125 -7.28 3.74 -6.08
C ASN A 125 -7.43 5.18 -5.58
N GLN A 126 -8.53 5.82 -5.97
CA GLN A 126 -8.75 7.23 -5.68
C GLN A 126 -8.87 7.54 -4.18
N GLU A 127 -9.38 6.60 -3.39
CA GLU A 127 -9.54 6.77 -1.95
C GLU A 127 -8.20 6.76 -1.23
N ILE A 128 -7.34 5.78 -1.51
CA ILE A 128 -5.97 5.75 -0.98
C ILE A 128 -5.19 7.01 -1.42
N ILE A 129 -5.28 7.37 -2.70
CA ILE A 129 -4.60 8.55 -3.25
C ILE A 129 -5.08 9.82 -2.56
N ALA A 130 -6.39 9.97 -2.33
CA ALA A 130 -6.96 11.13 -1.66
C ALA A 130 -6.49 11.23 -0.20
N SER A 131 -6.48 10.12 0.53
CA SER A 131 -5.97 10.07 1.90
C SER A 131 -4.51 10.52 1.96
N LEU A 132 -3.65 9.91 1.16
CA LEU A 132 -2.24 10.27 1.14
C LEU A 132 -2.00 11.73 0.77
N ARG A 133 -2.74 12.28 -0.20
CA ARG A 133 -2.59 13.69 -0.61
C ARG A 133 -2.91 14.69 0.50
N ARG A 134 -3.80 14.36 1.44
CA ARG A 134 -4.10 15.22 2.58
C ARG A 134 -2.93 15.33 3.55
N HIS A 135 -2.10 14.32 3.63
CA HIS A 135 -1.00 14.19 4.58
C HIS A 135 0.38 14.53 3.97
N PHE A 136 0.55 14.38 2.66
CA PHE A 136 1.76 14.84 2.00
C PHE A 136 1.74 16.37 1.87
N LYS A 137 2.44 17.02 2.78
CA LYS A 137 2.73 18.44 2.67
C LYS A 137 3.89 18.60 1.66
N GLY A 138 3.57 19.08 0.46
CA GLY A 138 4.58 19.47 -0.53
C GLY A 138 5.42 20.66 -0.06
#